data_ee1463b43c07bb888e067a53dba9f5e6
#
_entry.id   ee1463b43c07bb888e067a53dba9f5e6
#
_cell.length_a   1.000
_cell.length_b   1.000
_cell.length_c   1.000
_cell.angle_alpha   90.00
_cell.angle_beta   90.00
_cell.angle_gamma   90.00
#
_symmetry.space_group_name_H-M   'P 1'
#
loop_
_entity.id
_entity.type
_entity.pdbx_description
1 polymer ?
#
loop_
_entity_poly.entity_id
_entity_poly.type
_entity_poly.pdbx_seq_one_letter_code
_entity_poly.pdbx_strand_id
1 'polypeptide(L)'
;MSWFYRLSHFVCRLFLVLWRGFDIEGKENIPKEGGLLVVANHRSNWDPVAVGCALTREVHFLAKVELFQIPLVKYLITALRAFPIKRGGADRRAIRFCLDLLKAGKAVGIFPEGTRSRDGRLGTILPGAGLIALKSGAVILPVAVLGTEKKKGRIRVIIGEALDIADKELSVEEVSALLSDKLNLYLEKGRD
;
A
#
# COMPACT_ATOMS: atom_id res chain seq x y z
N MET A 1 -13.37 10.50 5.19
CA MET A 1 -12.00 10.90 5.68
C MET A 1 -12.15 11.81 6.87
N SER A 2 -11.41 11.53 7.98
CA SER A 2 -11.38 12.41 9.14
C SER A 2 -10.74 13.76 8.77
N TRP A 3 -11.08 14.83 9.52
CA TRP A 3 -10.50 16.17 9.29
C TRP A 3 -8.97 16.16 9.36
N PHE A 4 -8.42 15.50 10.38
CA PHE A 4 -6.99 15.41 10.57
C PHE A 4 -6.29 14.68 9.42
N TYR A 5 -6.86 13.56 8.94
CA TYR A 5 -6.32 12.83 7.79
C TYR A 5 -6.30 13.68 6.51
N ARG A 6 -7.40 14.44 6.26
CA ARG A 6 -7.48 15.36 5.09
C ARG A 6 -6.41 16.44 5.14
N LEU A 7 -6.20 17.05 6.31
CA LEU A 7 -5.15 18.06 6.50
C LEU A 7 -3.76 17.44 6.29
N SER A 8 -3.48 16.30 6.93
CA SER A 8 -2.20 15.60 6.78
C SER A 8 -1.95 15.18 5.34
N HIS A 9 -2.97 14.65 4.66
CA HIS A 9 -2.89 14.29 3.25
C HIS A 9 -2.55 15.50 2.37
N PHE A 10 -3.20 16.64 2.59
CA PHE A 10 -2.91 17.87 1.86
C PHE A 10 -1.48 18.35 2.08
N VAL A 11 -1.03 18.43 3.35
CA VAL A 11 0.32 18.87 3.71
C VAL A 11 1.39 17.93 3.15
N CYS A 12 1.23 16.62 3.31
CA CYS A 12 2.17 15.65 2.77
C CYS A 12 2.23 15.70 1.24
N ARG A 13 1.09 15.83 0.58
CA ARG A 13 1.03 15.93 -0.88
C ARG A 13 1.71 17.20 -1.38
N LEU A 14 1.43 18.35 -0.75
CA LEU A 14 2.11 19.61 -1.08
C LEU A 14 3.62 19.50 -0.89
N PHE A 15 4.06 18.90 0.22
CA PHE A 15 5.47 18.62 0.47
C PHE A 15 6.10 17.77 -0.63
N LEU A 16 5.48 16.64 -1.02
CA LEU A 16 6.01 15.78 -2.08
C LEU A 16 6.13 16.52 -3.42
N VAL A 17 5.12 17.34 -3.76
CA VAL A 17 5.12 18.15 -5.00
C VAL A 17 6.28 19.15 -5.00
N LEU A 18 6.44 19.90 -3.90
CA LEU A 18 7.46 20.97 -3.80
C LEU A 18 8.87 20.40 -3.65
N TRP A 19 9.01 19.28 -2.92
CA TRP A 19 10.32 18.68 -2.65
C TRP A 19 10.93 17.95 -3.84
N ARG A 20 10.11 17.17 -4.57
CA ARG A 20 10.62 16.23 -5.59
C ARG A 20 9.81 16.23 -6.89
N GLY A 21 8.68 16.91 -6.92
CA GLY A 21 7.64 16.66 -7.92
C GLY A 21 6.94 15.32 -7.66
N PHE A 22 5.63 15.29 -7.86
CA PHE A 22 4.80 14.14 -7.53
C PHE A 22 3.77 13.89 -8.63
N ASP A 23 4.00 12.85 -9.40
CA ASP A 23 3.16 12.45 -10.53
C ASP A 23 2.31 11.25 -10.16
N ILE A 24 1.04 11.29 -10.53
CA ILE A 24 0.08 10.22 -10.24
C ILE A 24 -0.66 9.88 -11.52
N GLU A 25 -0.59 8.62 -11.93
CA GLU A 25 -1.30 8.05 -13.08
C GLU A 25 -2.34 7.02 -12.62
N GLY A 26 -3.45 6.85 -13.37
CA GLY A 26 -4.46 5.83 -13.11
C GLY A 26 -5.40 6.13 -11.94
N LYS A 27 -5.64 7.39 -11.58
CA LYS A 27 -6.56 7.75 -10.48
C LYS A 27 -7.99 7.29 -10.72
N GLU A 28 -8.39 7.17 -11.95
CA GLU A 28 -9.68 6.65 -12.41
C GLU A 28 -9.91 5.19 -11.99
N ASN A 29 -8.84 4.44 -11.77
CA ASN A 29 -8.89 3.04 -11.36
C ASN A 29 -9.24 2.83 -9.88
N ILE A 30 -9.32 3.91 -9.08
CA ILE A 30 -9.57 3.82 -7.63
C ILE A 30 -11.06 3.57 -7.37
N PRO A 31 -11.45 2.40 -6.83
CA PRO A 31 -12.83 2.15 -6.42
C PRO A 31 -13.29 3.15 -5.35
N LYS A 32 -14.46 3.76 -5.57
CA LYS A 32 -14.99 4.78 -4.67
C LYS A 32 -15.48 4.20 -3.35
N GLU A 33 -16.00 2.97 -3.37
CA GLU A 33 -16.65 2.30 -2.24
C GLU A 33 -16.17 0.86 -2.10
N GLY A 34 -16.63 0.17 -1.07
CA GLY A 34 -16.29 -1.22 -0.77
C GLY A 34 -14.91 -1.40 -0.14
N GLY A 35 -14.60 -2.63 0.22
CA GLY A 35 -13.26 -3.02 0.70
C GLY A 35 -12.22 -2.88 -0.41
N LEU A 36 -11.08 -2.26 -0.10
CA LEU A 36 -10.02 -2.02 -1.06
C LEU A 36 -8.68 -2.47 -0.50
N LEU A 37 -8.09 -3.49 -1.09
CA LEU A 37 -6.74 -3.93 -0.77
C LEU A 37 -5.73 -3.29 -1.72
N VAL A 38 -5.03 -2.28 -1.24
CA VAL A 38 -3.95 -1.60 -1.98
C VAL A 38 -2.67 -2.40 -1.79
N VAL A 39 -2.09 -2.88 -2.88
CA VAL A 39 -0.86 -3.67 -2.89
C VAL A 39 0.22 -2.89 -3.62
N ALA A 40 1.29 -2.50 -2.91
CA ALA A 40 2.34 -1.66 -3.47
C ALA A 40 3.74 -2.23 -3.22
N ASN A 41 4.69 -1.97 -4.12
CA ASN A 41 6.10 -2.27 -3.90
C ASN A 41 6.71 -1.40 -2.80
N HIS A 42 7.76 -1.90 -2.13
CA HIS A 42 8.37 -1.19 -0.99
C HIS A 42 9.87 -0.98 -1.17
N ARG A 43 10.30 0.28 -1.28
CA ARG A 43 11.71 0.68 -1.44
C ARG A 43 12.17 1.72 -0.41
N SER A 44 11.22 2.51 0.12
CA SER A 44 11.52 3.67 0.95
C SER A 44 10.52 3.83 2.08
N ASN A 45 10.91 4.50 3.15
CA ASN A 45 9.97 4.94 4.20
C ASN A 45 8.95 5.97 3.68
N TRP A 46 9.17 6.56 2.51
CA TRP A 46 8.26 7.50 1.87
C TRP A 46 7.15 6.81 1.05
N ASP A 47 7.26 5.50 0.77
CA ASP A 47 6.25 4.79 -0.04
C ASP A 47 4.85 4.86 0.57
N PRO A 48 4.64 4.61 1.90
CA PRO A 48 3.31 4.72 2.48
C PRO A 48 2.74 6.14 2.36
N VAL A 49 3.59 7.17 2.45
CA VAL A 49 3.19 8.56 2.30
C VAL A 49 2.81 8.83 0.84
N ALA A 50 3.63 8.39 -0.13
CA ALA A 50 3.37 8.58 -1.55
C ALA A 50 2.08 7.85 -1.97
N VAL A 51 1.89 6.58 -1.58
CA VAL A 51 0.66 5.82 -1.86
C VAL A 51 -0.54 6.50 -1.20
N GLY A 52 -0.45 6.85 0.09
CA GLY A 52 -1.53 7.54 0.80
C GLY A 52 -1.92 8.85 0.14
N CYS A 53 -0.95 9.64 -0.34
CA CYS A 53 -1.19 10.91 -1.05
C CYS A 53 -1.69 10.74 -2.48
N ALA A 54 -1.51 9.58 -3.09
CA ALA A 54 -2.03 9.28 -4.43
C ALA A 54 -3.51 8.87 -4.41
N LEU A 55 -3.97 8.29 -3.30
CA LEU A 55 -5.31 7.74 -3.18
C LEU A 55 -6.33 8.77 -2.65
N THR A 56 -7.57 8.65 -3.09
CA THR A 56 -8.69 9.52 -2.68
C THR A 56 -9.43 9.01 -1.44
N ARG A 57 -8.98 7.89 -0.86
CA ARG A 57 -9.58 7.22 0.30
C ARG A 57 -8.60 7.16 1.47
N GLU A 58 -9.10 7.13 2.71
CA GLU A 58 -8.25 6.83 3.87
C GLU A 58 -7.68 5.42 3.76
N VAL A 59 -6.37 5.27 3.80
CA VAL A 59 -5.69 3.98 3.71
C VAL A 59 -5.08 3.61 5.06
N HIS A 60 -5.39 2.42 5.53
CA HIS A 60 -4.82 1.84 6.74
C HIS A 60 -3.58 1.03 6.39
N PHE A 61 -2.39 1.52 6.75
CA PHE A 61 -1.14 0.82 6.47
C PHE A 61 -0.67 -0.03 7.64
N LEU A 62 -0.05 -1.16 7.33
CA LEU A 62 0.69 -1.94 8.32
C LEU A 62 2.06 -1.28 8.57
N ALA A 63 2.35 -0.93 9.81
CA ALA A 63 3.61 -0.33 10.21
C ALA A 63 4.31 -1.17 11.29
N LYS A 64 5.64 -1.16 11.27
CA LYS A 64 6.47 -1.92 12.20
C LYS A 64 6.16 -1.52 13.65
N VAL A 65 5.90 -2.51 14.54
CA VAL A 65 5.47 -2.28 15.93
C VAL A 65 6.44 -1.35 16.71
N GLU A 66 7.73 -1.39 16.40
CA GLU A 66 8.75 -0.55 17.05
C GLU A 66 8.56 0.95 16.77
N LEU A 67 7.91 1.31 15.66
CA LEU A 67 7.59 2.73 15.38
C LEU A 67 6.55 3.29 16.36
N PHE A 68 5.71 2.43 16.93
CA PHE A 68 4.73 2.82 17.94
C PHE A 68 5.33 2.99 19.35
N GLN A 69 6.60 2.64 19.54
CA GLN A 69 7.34 2.89 20.79
C GLN A 69 7.92 4.30 20.87
N ILE A 70 8.01 5.00 19.73
CA ILE A 70 8.49 6.38 19.65
C ILE A 70 7.28 7.32 19.81
N PRO A 71 7.16 8.09 20.93
CA PRO A 71 5.91 8.80 21.25
C PRO A 71 5.39 9.70 20.12
N LEU A 72 6.22 10.60 19.59
CA LEU A 72 5.81 11.52 18.51
C LEU A 72 5.43 10.79 17.23
N VAL A 73 6.22 9.77 16.85
CA VAL A 73 5.94 8.94 15.66
C VAL A 73 4.65 8.16 15.85
N LYS A 74 4.43 7.57 17.04
CA LYS A 74 3.20 6.85 17.38
C LYS A 74 1.96 7.71 17.14
N TYR A 75 1.92 8.93 17.67
CA TYR A 75 0.78 9.81 17.49
C TYR A 75 0.53 10.13 16.01
N LEU A 76 1.60 10.46 15.26
CA LEU A 76 1.50 10.78 13.84
C LEU A 76 0.98 9.59 13.02
N ILE A 77 1.62 8.42 13.14
CA ILE A 77 1.25 7.25 12.31
C ILE A 77 -0.12 6.69 12.70
N THR A 78 -0.51 6.77 13.98
CA THR A 78 -1.86 6.37 14.41
C THR A 78 -2.92 7.30 13.82
N ALA A 79 -2.67 8.61 13.82
CA ALA A 79 -3.55 9.58 13.21
C ALA A 79 -3.65 9.40 11.68
N LEU A 80 -2.58 8.90 11.04
CA LEU A 80 -2.52 8.49 9.64
C LEU A 80 -3.03 7.05 9.40
N ARG A 81 -3.74 6.46 10.37
CA ARG A 81 -4.36 5.13 10.28
C ARG A 81 -3.36 3.98 10.13
N ALA A 82 -2.12 4.15 10.56
CA ALA A 82 -1.20 3.03 10.61
C ALA A 82 -1.55 2.06 11.74
N PHE A 83 -1.32 0.77 11.49
CA PHE A 83 -1.60 -0.32 12.40
C PHE A 83 -0.32 -1.15 12.65
N PRO A 84 -0.02 -1.54 13.91
CA PRO A 84 1.21 -2.25 14.24
C PRO A 84 1.19 -3.70 13.74
N ILE A 85 2.31 -4.11 13.13
CA ILE A 85 2.59 -5.49 12.75
C ILE A 85 3.94 -5.94 13.31
N LYS A 86 4.00 -7.17 13.84
CA LYS A 86 5.26 -7.85 14.16
C LYS A 86 5.79 -8.54 12.89
N ARG A 87 6.98 -8.14 12.46
CA ARG A 87 7.66 -8.76 11.31
C ARG A 87 8.42 -10.02 11.73
N GLY A 88 8.65 -10.94 10.78
CA GLY A 88 9.42 -12.17 11.03
C GLY A 88 8.59 -13.41 11.35
N GLY A 89 7.26 -13.34 11.17
CA GLY A 89 6.35 -14.47 11.32
C GLY A 89 4.94 -14.13 10.85
N ALA A 90 4.06 -15.12 10.87
CA ALA A 90 2.66 -14.91 10.55
C ALA A 90 1.95 -14.18 11.71
N ASP A 91 1.84 -12.85 11.63
CA ASP A 91 1.05 -12.08 12.60
C ASP A 91 -0.45 -12.26 12.30
N ARG A 92 -1.04 -13.29 12.90
CA ARG A 92 -2.47 -13.61 12.74
C ARG A 92 -3.40 -12.48 13.18
N ARG A 93 -2.97 -11.64 14.15
CA ARG A 93 -3.76 -10.48 14.62
C ARG A 93 -3.80 -9.41 13.54
N ALA A 94 -2.65 -9.11 12.92
CA ALA A 94 -2.57 -8.15 11.83
C ALA A 94 -3.40 -8.62 10.62
N ILE A 95 -3.31 -9.90 10.24
CA ILE A 95 -4.14 -10.46 9.15
C ILE A 95 -5.62 -10.31 9.47
N ARG A 96 -6.07 -10.73 10.67
CA ARG A 96 -7.48 -10.60 11.06
C ARG A 96 -7.95 -9.14 11.02
N PHE A 97 -7.16 -8.22 11.54
CA PHE A 97 -7.49 -6.81 11.53
C PHE A 97 -7.61 -6.23 10.11
N CYS A 98 -6.73 -6.63 9.19
CA CYS A 98 -6.88 -6.27 7.77
C CYS A 98 -8.20 -6.78 7.19
N LEU A 99 -8.54 -8.05 7.45
CA LEU A 99 -9.78 -8.64 6.97
C LEU A 99 -11.02 -7.92 7.53
N ASP A 100 -11.01 -7.56 8.82
CA ASP A 100 -12.10 -6.82 9.46
C ASP A 100 -12.28 -5.42 8.87
N LEU A 101 -11.18 -4.70 8.60
CA LEU A 101 -11.22 -3.39 7.93
C LEU A 101 -11.76 -3.51 6.50
N LEU A 102 -11.30 -4.49 5.73
CA LEU A 102 -11.74 -4.70 4.35
C LEU A 102 -13.22 -5.06 4.29
N LYS A 103 -13.70 -5.94 5.19
CA LYS A 103 -15.13 -6.25 5.34
C LYS A 103 -15.97 -5.05 5.74
N ALA A 104 -15.41 -4.11 6.51
CA ALA A 104 -16.05 -2.85 6.87
C ALA A 104 -15.99 -1.79 5.75
N GLY A 105 -15.61 -2.17 4.52
CA GLY A 105 -15.54 -1.27 3.37
C GLY A 105 -14.39 -0.27 3.43
N LYS A 106 -13.34 -0.52 4.24
CA LYS A 106 -12.18 0.37 4.35
C LYS A 106 -11.09 0.01 3.34
N ALA A 107 -10.17 0.95 3.09
CA ALA A 107 -8.97 0.66 2.32
C ALA A 107 -7.81 0.26 3.24
N VAL A 108 -7.14 -0.82 2.91
CA VAL A 108 -5.95 -1.33 3.59
C VAL A 108 -4.79 -1.36 2.62
N GLY A 109 -3.67 -0.77 3.00
CA GLY A 109 -2.43 -0.76 2.21
C GLY A 109 -1.43 -1.77 2.77
N ILE A 110 -0.94 -2.64 1.91
CA ILE A 110 0.11 -3.60 2.24
C ILE A 110 1.29 -3.49 1.28
N PHE A 111 2.47 -3.75 1.82
CA PHE A 111 3.68 -3.98 1.06
C PHE A 111 3.96 -5.48 1.11
N PRO A 112 3.63 -6.23 0.04
CA PRO A 112 3.54 -7.69 0.11
C PRO A 112 4.90 -8.37 0.27
N GLU A 113 5.98 -7.65 0.06
CA GLU A 113 7.37 -8.10 0.30
C GLU A 113 7.71 -8.21 1.80
N GLY A 114 6.92 -7.59 2.69
CA GLY A 114 7.16 -7.57 4.13
C GLY A 114 8.39 -6.78 4.58
N THR A 115 9.27 -6.42 3.66
CA THR A 115 10.48 -5.62 3.88
C THR A 115 10.75 -4.72 2.68
N ARG A 116 11.68 -3.77 2.82
CA ARG A 116 12.10 -2.92 1.69
C ARG A 116 13.08 -3.65 0.79
N SER A 117 12.83 -3.63 -0.51
CA SER A 117 13.78 -4.08 -1.54
C SER A 117 15.01 -3.15 -1.56
N ARG A 118 16.20 -3.72 -1.71
CA ARG A 118 17.47 -2.98 -1.75
C ARG A 118 18.06 -2.86 -3.16
N ASP A 119 17.70 -3.76 -4.05
CA ASP A 119 18.23 -3.86 -5.41
C ASP A 119 17.36 -3.20 -6.48
N GLY A 120 16.25 -2.57 -6.05
CA GLY A 120 15.33 -1.90 -6.96
C GLY A 120 14.41 -2.84 -7.76
N ARG A 121 14.43 -4.14 -7.46
CA ARG A 121 13.50 -5.13 -8.01
C ARG A 121 12.37 -5.39 -7.01
N LEU A 122 11.25 -5.91 -7.49
CA LEU A 122 10.19 -6.40 -6.62
C LEU A 122 10.71 -7.65 -5.90
N GLY A 123 10.61 -7.65 -4.58
CA GLY A 123 10.94 -8.82 -3.77
C GLY A 123 9.87 -9.92 -3.86
N THR A 124 10.14 -11.05 -3.22
CA THR A 124 9.17 -12.15 -3.13
C THR A 124 7.92 -11.71 -2.39
N ILE A 125 6.76 -12.00 -2.97
CA ILE A 125 5.46 -11.76 -2.32
C ILE A 125 5.26 -12.78 -1.20
N LEU A 126 5.06 -12.31 0.01
CA LEU A 126 4.83 -13.17 1.17
C LEU A 126 3.43 -13.81 1.11
N PRO A 127 3.26 -15.07 1.55
CA PRO A 127 1.96 -15.76 1.53
C PRO A 127 0.86 -15.03 2.28
N GLY A 128 1.21 -14.24 3.30
CA GLY A 128 0.25 -13.42 4.05
C GLY A 128 -0.49 -12.38 3.18
N ALA A 129 0.16 -11.84 2.16
CA ALA A 129 -0.47 -10.90 1.23
C ALA A 129 -1.50 -11.61 0.34
N GLY A 130 -1.14 -12.76 -0.25
CA GLY A 130 -2.06 -13.59 -1.01
C GLY A 130 -3.26 -14.07 -0.17
N LEU A 131 -3.00 -14.45 1.09
CA LEU A 131 -4.05 -14.87 2.02
C LEU A 131 -5.05 -13.75 2.34
N ILE A 132 -4.58 -12.51 2.58
CA ILE A 132 -5.44 -11.35 2.80
C ILE A 132 -6.26 -11.08 1.54
N ALA A 133 -5.63 -11.06 0.37
CA ALA A 133 -6.30 -10.84 -0.90
C ALA A 133 -7.42 -11.86 -1.13
N LEU A 134 -7.12 -13.14 -0.95
CA LEU A 134 -8.07 -14.23 -1.18
C LEU A 134 -9.23 -14.23 -0.18
N LYS A 135 -8.94 -14.05 1.14
CA LYS A 135 -9.96 -14.17 2.20
C LYS A 135 -10.78 -12.91 2.42
N SER A 136 -10.38 -11.78 1.90
CA SER A 136 -11.09 -10.52 2.15
C SER A 136 -12.33 -10.34 1.28
N GLY A 137 -12.37 -10.94 0.09
CA GLY A 137 -13.36 -10.62 -0.95
C GLY A 137 -13.31 -9.16 -1.39
N ALA A 138 -12.25 -8.43 -1.06
CA ALA A 138 -12.08 -7.03 -1.41
C ALA A 138 -11.44 -6.89 -2.78
N VAL A 139 -11.80 -5.82 -3.48
CA VAL A 139 -11.12 -5.45 -4.73
C VAL A 139 -9.65 -5.14 -4.44
N ILE A 140 -8.75 -5.64 -5.28
CA ILE A 140 -7.31 -5.45 -5.16
C ILE A 140 -6.87 -4.33 -6.11
N LEU A 141 -6.10 -3.38 -5.60
CA LEU A 141 -5.56 -2.28 -6.37
C LEU A 141 -4.02 -2.36 -6.38
N PRO A 142 -3.40 -2.81 -7.47
CA PRO A 142 -1.94 -2.79 -7.59
C PRO A 142 -1.46 -1.36 -7.80
N VAL A 143 -0.40 -0.97 -7.08
CA VAL A 143 0.17 0.38 -7.12
C VAL A 143 1.69 0.28 -7.22
N ALA A 144 2.28 0.84 -8.28
CA ALA A 144 3.72 0.96 -8.40
C ALA A 144 4.19 2.33 -7.89
N VAL A 145 5.20 2.32 -7.03
CA VAL A 145 5.84 3.53 -6.49
C VAL A 145 7.29 3.57 -6.95
N LEU A 146 7.69 4.69 -7.56
CA LEU A 146 9.02 4.88 -8.12
C LEU A 146 9.63 6.20 -7.63
N GLY A 147 10.93 6.22 -7.45
CA GLY A 147 11.70 7.43 -7.17
C GLY A 147 11.76 7.83 -5.69
N THR A 148 11.00 7.21 -4.80
CA THR A 148 11.01 7.51 -3.35
C THR A 148 12.35 7.17 -2.69
N GLU A 149 13.06 6.17 -3.18
CA GLU A 149 14.36 5.70 -2.71
C GLU A 149 15.52 6.59 -3.20
N LYS A 150 15.33 7.33 -4.26
CA LYS A 150 16.37 8.17 -4.88
C LYS A 150 16.51 9.49 -4.12
N LYS A 151 17.70 10.07 -4.13
CA LYS A 151 17.93 11.41 -3.56
C LYS A 151 17.42 12.55 -4.46
N LYS A 152 17.32 12.30 -5.77
CA LYS A 152 16.89 13.28 -6.79
C LYS A 152 15.93 12.63 -7.79
N GLY A 153 15.21 13.43 -8.56
CA GLY A 153 14.23 12.99 -9.55
C GLY A 153 12.81 12.96 -8.99
N ARG A 154 11.83 12.81 -9.87
CA ARG A 154 10.41 12.86 -9.52
C ARG A 154 9.96 11.58 -8.81
N ILE A 155 8.96 11.72 -7.95
CA ILE A 155 8.23 10.58 -7.38
C ILE A 155 7.04 10.32 -8.29
N ARG A 156 6.92 9.07 -8.76
CA ARG A 156 5.81 8.63 -9.62
C ARG A 156 5.02 7.54 -8.90
N VAL A 157 3.72 7.64 -8.92
CA VAL A 157 2.79 6.61 -8.44
C VAL A 157 1.88 6.22 -9.58
N ILE A 158 1.94 4.95 -9.97
CA ILE A 158 1.10 4.38 -11.02
C ILE A 158 0.07 3.47 -10.36
N ILE A 159 -1.19 3.83 -10.49
CA ILE A 159 -2.32 3.09 -9.97
C ILE A 159 -2.83 2.19 -11.10
N GLY A 160 -2.65 0.89 -10.94
CA GLY A 160 -3.08 -0.10 -11.91
C GLY A 160 -4.59 -0.33 -11.91
N GLU A 161 -5.04 -1.12 -12.87
CA GLU A 161 -6.44 -1.55 -12.93
C GLU A 161 -6.81 -2.37 -11.69
N ALA A 162 -8.00 -2.10 -11.16
CA ALA A 162 -8.53 -2.83 -10.03
C ALA A 162 -8.87 -4.27 -10.42
N LEU A 163 -8.50 -5.22 -9.55
CA LEU A 163 -8.68 -6.66 -9.77
C LEU A 163 -9.75 -7.17 -8.81
N ASP A 164 -10.78 -7.78 -9.34
CA ASP A 164 -11.74 -8.59 -8.59
C ASP A 164 -11.42 -10.07 -8.79
N ILE A 165 -11.21 -10.76 -7.68
CA ILE A 165 -10.91 -12.19 -7.64
C ILE A 165 -11.92 -12.99 -6.81
N ALA A 166 -13.02 -12.36 -6.37
CA ALA A 166 -13.97 -12.98 -5.44
C ALA A 166 -14.58 -14.28 -5.99
N ASP A 167 -14.87 -14.32 -7.30
CA ASP A 167 -15.48 -15.47 -7.98
C ASP A 167 -14.45 -16.43 -8.60
N LYS A 168 -13.16 -16.26 -8.30
CA LYS A 168 -12.09 -17.09 -8.86
C LYS A 168 -11.63 -18.13 -7.85
N GLU A 169 -11.60 -19.39 -8.28
CA GLU A 169 -10.98 -20.48 -7.51
C GLU A 169 -9.46 -20.42 -7.66
N LEU A 170 -8.80 -19.61 -6.83
CA LEU A 170 -7.35 -19.42 -6.82
C LEU A 170 -6.76 -19.88 -5.49
N SER A 171 -5.59 -20.49 -5.56
CA SER A 171 -4.73 -20.74 -4.40
C SER A 171 -4.03 -19.46 -3.93
N VAL A 172 -3.48 -19.49 -2.71
CA VAL A 172 -2.69 -18.38 -2.16
C VAL A 172 -1.45 -18.09 -3.04
N GLU A 173 -0.85 -19.15 -3.58
CA GLU A 173 0.32 -19.09 -4.46
C GLU A 173 -0.02 -18.42 -5.79
N GLU A 174 -1.15 -18.79 -6.41
CA GLU A 174 -1.61 -18.18 -7.67
C GLU A 174 -1.96 -16.70 -7.49
N VAL A 175 -2.60 -16.34 -6.37
CA VAL A 175 -2.85 -14.93 -6.05
C VAL A 175 -1.53 -14.18 -5.84
N SER A 176 -0.56 -14.78 -5.14
CA SER A 176 0.75 -14.15 -4.92
C SER A 176 1.50 -13.94 -6.24
N ALA A 177 1.43 -14.89 -7.16
CA ALA A 177 2.00 -14.77 -8.51
C ALA A 177 1.30 -13.66 -9.30
N LEU A 178 -0.04 -13.63 -9.31
CA LEU A 178 -0.82 -12.57 -9.95
C LEU A 178 -0.46 -11.17 -9.44
N LEU A 179 -0.29 -11.01 -8.12
CA LEU A 179 0.14 -9.74 -7.52
C LEU A 179 1.54 -9.35 -7.96
N SER A 180 2.47 -10.31 -8.03
CA SER A 180 3.84 -10.09 -8.51
C SER A 180 3.85 -9.62 -9.96
N ASP A 181 3.12 -10.29 -10.84
CA ASP A 181 3.05 -9.97 -12.27
C ASP A 181 2.47 -8.57 -12.50
N LYS A 182 1.39 -8.24 -11.80
CA LYS A 182 0.76 -6.92 -11.91
C LYS A 182 1.66 -5.80 -11.39
N LEU A 183 2.33 -6.01 -10.26
CA LEU A 183 3.28 -5.02 -9.74
C LEU A 183 4.47 -4.83 -10.68
N ASN A 184 5.04 -5.91 -11.23
CA ASN A 184 6.14 -5.81 -12.21
C ASN A 184 5.73 -5.07 -13.47
N LEU A 185 4.54 -5.37 -14.02
CA LEU A 185 3.99 -4.67 -15.18
C LEU A 185 3.97 -3.15 -14.98
N TYR A 186 3.45 -2.68 -13.85
CA TYR A 186 3.36 -1.24 -13.56
C TYR A 186 4.70 -0.62 -13.15
N LEU A 187 5.61 -1.39 -12.57
CA LEU A 187 6.98 -0.94 -12.32
C LEU A 187 7.78 -0.76 -13.60
N GLU A 188 7.60 -1.60 -14.60
CA GLU A 188 8.20 -1.48 -15.93
C GLU A 188 7.64 -0.26 -16.65
N LYS A 189 6.31 -0.13 -16.75
CA LYS A 189 5.66 1.05 -17.32
C LYS A 189 6.14 2.37 -16.71
N GLY A 190 6.50 2.37 -15.44
CA GLY A 190 6.97 3.57 -14.75
C GLY A 190 8.45 3.89 -14.94
N ARG A 191 9.23 3.02 -15.60
CA ARG A 191 10.64 3.27 -15.90
C ARG A 191 10.85 3.98 -17.22
N ASP A 192 9.88 3.84 -18.13
CA ASP A 192 9.82 4.55 -19.40
C ASP A 192 9.36 6.01 -19.19
#